data_e77f73b6b589adae893dbde0a296eccb
#
_entry.id   e77f73b6b589adae893dbde0a296eccb
#
_cell.length_a   1.000
_cell.length_b   1.000
_cell.length_c   1.000
_cell.angle_alpha   90.00
_cell.angle_beta   90.00
_cell.angle_gamma   90.00
#
_symmetry.space_group_name_H-M   'P 1'
#
loop_
_entity.id
_entity.type
_entity.pdbx_description
1 polymer ?
#
loop_
_entity_poly.entity_id
_entity_poly.type
_entity_poly.pdbx_seq_one_letter_code
_entity_poly.pdbx_strand_id
1 'polypeptide(L)'
;MDTIDATADLHVASFTALPSPAELASELPVGDERAALVARTREEVRAIMAGEDDRLLVVVGPCSIHDADAGLEYAGRLVVEAERHRDDLLVVMRTYFEKPRTTVGWKGLINDPHLDGSHDIETGLRLARAFLRDVTALGMPCATEFLEPISPQYTADLVTWGAIGARTTESQIHRQLASGLSMPIGFKNGTDGGLQVALDAAAAASAPQAFLGIAADGRASLVTTTGNPDTSVILRGGADGPNYGPDHVRRASERLAAAGLTSRLVVDASHGNSGKDHVRQAEVAAELAAQIADGGQAIAGVMLESNLVAGAQKLDVAVGPAALVRGQSVTDACMGWDATATALAQLAESVRRSR
;
A
#
# COMPACT_ATOMS: atom_id res chain seq x y z
N MET A 1 18.56 2.35 43.69
CA MET A 1 18.49 2.32 42.21
C MET A 1 19.81 1.77 41.74
N ASP A 2 19.78 0.60 41.13
CA ASP A 2 20.98 0.04 40.54
C ASP A 2 21.46 0.93 39.39
N THR A 3 22.77 1.00 39.16
CA THR A 3 23.38 1.84 38.10
C THR A 3 22.83 1.51 36.69
N ILE A 4 22.25 0.35 36.48
CA ILE A 4 21.60 -0.08 35.23
C ILE A 4 20.29 0.68 34.99
N ASP A 5 19.50 0.95 36.05
CA ASP A 5 18.24 1.68 35.96
C ASP A 5 18.44 3.19 35.60
N ALA A 6 19.66 3.70 35.75
CA ALA A 6 19.99 5.09 35.42
C ALA A 6 20.35 5.32 33.96
N THR A 7 20.49 4.28 33.14
CA THR A 7 20.97 4.39 31.74
C THR A 7 20.09 3.67 30.72
N ALA A 8 19.07 2.91 31.14
CA ALA A 8 18.18 2.15 30.31
C ALA A 8 16.70 2.50 30.60
N ASP A 9 15.89 2.51 29.56
CA ASP A 9 14.42 2.61 29.60
C ASP A 9 13.85 3.83 30.37
N LEU A 10 14.62 4.91 30.52
CA LEU A 10 14.24 6.10 31.29
C LEU A 10 12.95 6.76 30.83
N HIS A 11 12.54 6.52 29.57
CA HIS A 11 11.33 7.08 28.97
C HIS A 11 10.36 5.98 28.52
N VAL A 12 10.59 4.72 28.92
CA VAL A 12 9.68 3.60 28.67
C VAL A 12 8.75 3.42 29.86
N ALA A 13 7.45 3.46 29.62
CA ALA A 13 6.44 3.29 30.67
C ALA A 13 6.18 1.81 30.99
N SER A 14 6.16 0.96 29.95
CA SER A 14 5.91 -0.48 30.09
C SER A 14 6.33 -1.24 28.84
N PHE A 15 6.52 -2.55 29.00
CA PHE A 15 6.60 -3.52 27.92
C PHE A 15 5.43 -4.48 28.04
N THR A 16 4.67 -4.68 26.96
CA THR A 16 3.59 -5.66 26.87
C THR A 16 3.92 -6.63 25.75
N ALA A 17 3.93 -7.92 26.05
CA ALA A 17 4.18 -8.95 25.04
C ALA A 17 3.01 -9.01 24.05
N LEU A 18 3.33 -9.12 22.76
CA LEU A 18 2.36 -9.37 21.70
C LEU A 18 2.36 -10.87 21.33
N PRO A 19 1.25 -11.41 20.79
CA PRO A 19 1.28 -12.76 20.23
C PRO A 19 2.36 -12.84 19.15
N SER A 20 3.02 -13.98 19.02
CA SER A 20 3.97 -14.20 17.94
C SER A 20 3.27 -14.25 16.57
N PRO A 21 3.96 -13.98 15.45
CA PRO A 21 3.41 -14.17 14.12
C PRO A 21 2.85 -15.60 13.89
N ALA A 22 3.51 -16.64 14.41
CA ALA A 22 3.05 -18.02 14.27
C ALA A 22 1.76 -18.29 15.04
N GLU A 23 1.60 -17.74 16.26
CA GLU A 23 0.36 -17.84 17.03
C GLU A 23 -0.80 -17.20 16.29
N LEU A 24 -0.61 -15.97 15.79
CA LEU A 24 -1.66 -15.28 15.05
C LEU A 24 -1.98 -15.95 13.71
N ALA A 25 -0.98 -16.48 12.99
CA ALA A 25 -1.18 -17.24 11.77
C ALA A 25 -1.93 -18.57 12.01
N SER A 26 -1.71 -19.20 13.17
CA SER A 26 -2.43 -20.41 13.59
C SER A 26 -3.89 -20.12 13.98
N GLU A 27 -4.13 -18.99 14.64
CA GLU A 27 -5.48 -18.51 15.01
C GLU A 27 -6.28 -18.10 13.77
N LEU A 28 -5.64 -17.43 12.83
CA LEU A 28 -6.24 -16.89 11.61
C LEU A 28 -5.48 -17.40 10.35
N PRO A 29 -5.60 -18.67 9.99
CA PRO A 29 -4.83 -19.25 8.88
C PRO A 29 -5.28 -18.68 7.51
N VAL A 30 -4.35 -18.61 6.56
CA VAL A 30 -4.63 -18.16 5.20
C VAL A 30 -5.60 -19.11 4.50
N GLY A 31 -5.34 -20.41 4.58
CA GLY A 31 -6.08 -21.44 3.83
C GLY A 31 -5.67 -21.49 2.35
N ASP A 32 -5.85 -22.68 1.73
CA ASP A 32 -5.30 -23.00 0.40
C ASP A 32 -5.84 -22.09 -0.72
N GLU A 33 -7.14 -21.82 -0.72
CA GLU A 33 -7.78 -21.00 -1.77
C GLU A 33 -7.25 -19.56 -1.78
N ARG A 34 -7.09 -18.95 -0.58
CA ARG A 34 -6.56 -17.59 -0.46
C ARG A 34 -5.07 -17.55 -0.78
N ALA A 35 -4.32 -18.55 -0.33
CA ALA A 35 -2.90 -18.67 -0.67
C ALA A 35 -2.71 -18.79 -2.19
N ALA A 36 -3.54 -19.58 -2.87
CA ALA A 36 -3.54 -19.69 -4.33
C ALA A 36 -3.90 -18.37 -5.02
N LEU A 37 -4.91 -17.62 -4.51
CA LEU A 37 -5.24 -16.29 -5.01
C LEU A 37 -4.04 -15.35 -4.91
N VAL A 38 -3.45 -15.24 -3.73
CA VAL A 38 -2.32 -14.33 -3.48
C VAL A 38 -1.11 -14.71 -4.34
N ALA A 39 -0.75 -15.99 -4.42
CA ALA A 39 0.36 -16.46 -5.24
C ALA A 39 0.14 -16.13 -6.74
N ARG A 40 -1.02 -16.46 -7.28
CA ARG A 40 -1.38 -16.17 -8.68
C ARG A 40 -1.34 -14.67 -8.98
N THR A 41 -1.95 -13.84 -8.12
CA THR A 41 -2.01 -12.40 -8.38
C THR A 41 -0.67 -11.71 -8.21
N ARG A 42 0.25 -12.25 -7.43
CA ARG A 42 1.66 -11.79 -7.39
C ARG A 42 2.34 -12.01 -8.73
N GLU A 43 2.15 -13.18 -9.35
CA GLU A 43 2.69 -13.47 -10.69
C GLU A 43 2.07 -12.55 -11.76
N GLU A 44 0.76 -12.31 -11.70
CA GLU A 44 0.09 -11.38 -12.62
C GLU A 44 0.64 -9.95 -12.48
N VAL A 45 0.89 -9.46 -11.26
CA VAL A 45 1.54 -8.16 -11.05
C VAL A 45 2.95 -8.14 -11.65
N ARG A 46 3.75 -9.22 -11.48
CA ARG A 46 5.09 -9.33 -12.10
C ARG A 46 5.01 -9.25 -13.60
N ALA A 47 4.11 -10.04 -14.22
CA ALA A 47 3.91 -10.05 -15.65
C ALA A 47 3.51 -8.67 -16.21
N ILE A 48 2.61 -7.96 -15.53
CA ILE A 48 2.25 -6.58 -15.87
C ILE A 48 3.47 -5.65 -15.79
N MET A 49 4.22 -5.72 -14.68
CA MET A 49 5.40 -4.87 -14.50
C MET A 49 6.53 -5.18 -15.50
N ALA A 50 6.64 -6.42 -15.94
CA ALA A 50 7.57 -6.85 -17.00
C ALA A 50 7.09 -6.50 -18.41
N GLY A 51 5.81 -6.18 -18.61
CA GLY A 51 5.20 -5.95 -19.93
C GLY A 51 4.83 -7.24 -20.67
N GLU A 52 4.76 -8.35 -19.96
CA GLU A 52 4.33 -9.67 -20.47
C GLU A 52 2.81 -9.83 -20.44
N ASP A 53 2.14 -9.07 -19.57
CA ASP A 53 0.69 -8.92 -19.50
C ASP A 53 0.34 -7.47 -19.83
N ASP A 54 -0.55 -7.26 -20.76
CA ASP A 54 -0.94 -5.95 -21.28
C ASP A 54 -2.06 -5.27 -20.48
N ARG A 55 -2.56 -5.93 -19.42
CA ARG A 55 -3.47 -5.31 -18.47
C ARG A 55 -2.79 -4.20 -17.68
N LEU A 56 -3.60 -3.29 -17.15
CA LEU A 56 -3.16 -2.24 -16.24
C LEU A 56 -3.38 -2.67 -14.78
N LEU A 57 -2.36 -2.55 -13.94
CA LEU A 57 -2.50 -2.69 -12.49
C LEU A 57 -3.26 -1.48 -11.92
N VAL A 58 -4.36 -1.71 -11.20
CA VAL A 58 -5.07 -0.63 -10.51
C VAL A 58 -5.12 -0.93 -9.02
N VAL A 59 -4.35 -0.17 -8.22
CA VAL A 59 -4.33 -0.27 -6.76
C VAL A 59 -5.30 0.77 -6.20
N VAL A 60 -6.49 0.36 -5.78
CA VAL A 60 -7.59 1.27 -5.44
C VAL A 60 -8.27 0.89 -4.13
N GLY A 61 -8.60 1.86 -3.30
CA GLY A 61 -9.33 1.66 -2.05
C GLY A 61 -9.07 2.75 -1.02
N PRO A 62 -9.55 2.58 0.22
CA PRO A 62 -9.46 3.59 1.26
C PRO A 62 -8.03 4.09 1.51
N CYS A 63 -7.90 5.38 1.83
CA CYS A 63 -6.64 5.93 2.29
C CYS A 63 -6.12 5.13 3.49
N SER A 64 -7.02 4.75 4.40
CA SER A 64 -6.78 3.82 5.52
C SER A 64 -8.05 3.05 5.86
N ILE A 65 -7.88 1.81 6.30
CA ILE A 65 -8.95 1.01 6.88
C ILE A 65 -9.08 1.41 8.35
N HIS A 66 -10.18 2.04 8.71
CA HIS A 66 -10.50 2.40 10.10
C HIS A 66 -11.83 1.78 10.56
N ASP A 67 -12.65 1.34 9.63
CA ASP A 67 -13.92 0.64 9.81
C ASP A 67 -13.88 -0.62 8.92
N ALA A 68 -13.72 -1.78 9.53
CA ALA A 68 -13.60 -3.05 8.82
C ALA A 68 -14.88 -3.41 8.06
N ASP A 69 -16.06 -3.13 8.63
CA ASP A 69 -17.33 -3.45 8.01
C ASP A 69 -17.59 -2.60 6.75
N ALA A 70 -17.28 -1.29 6.83
CA ALA A 70 -17.34 -0.42 5.65
C ALA A 70 -16.29 -0.83 4.60
N GLY A 71 -15.10 -1.25 5.04
CA GLY A 71 -14.06 -1.77 4.17
C GLY A 71 -14.47 -3.05 3.44
N LEU A 72 -15.16 -3.97 4.10
CA LEU A 72 -15.68 -5.19 3.49
C LEU A 72 -16.84 -4.91 2.51
N GLU A 73 -17.71 -3.96 2.82
CA GLU A 73 -18.72 -3.50 1.86
C GLU A 73 -18.05 -2.90 0.61
N TYR A 74 -17.00 -2.09 0.79
CA TYR A 74 -16.22 -1.55 -0.32
C TYR A 74 -15.58 -2.68 -1.16
N ALA A 75 -14.98 -3.66 -0.52
CA ALA A 75 -14.39 -4.83 -1.18
C ALA A 75 -15.43 -5.61 -2.01
N GLY A 76 -16.62 -5.85 -1.47
CA GLY A 76 -17.71 -6.52 -2.18
C GLY A 76 -18.15 -5.77 -3.44
N ARG A 77 -18.22 -4.43 -3.39
CA ARG A 77 -18.49 -3.63 -4.58
C ARG A 77 -17.33 -3.67 -5.58
N LEU A 78 -16.09 -3.62 -5.08
CA LEU A 78 -14.89 -3.62 -5.91
C LEU A 78 -14.70 -4.93 -6.67
N VAL A 79 -15.03 -6.09 -6.09
CA VAL A 79 -15.03 -7.40 -6.76
C VAL A 79 -15.89 -7.37 -8.03
N VAL A 80 -17.07 -6.73 -7.98
CA VAL A 80 -17.97 -6.66 -9.14
C VAL A 80 -17.35 -5.82 -10.26
N GLU A 81 -16.71 -4.69 -9.93
CA GLU A 81 -16.03 -3.86 -10.93
C GLU A 81 -14.75 -4.55 -11.46
N ALA A 82 -14.00 -5.22 -10.58
CA ALA A 82 -12.82 -5.99 -10.98
C ALA A 82 -13.18 -7.09 -12.00
N GLU A 83 -14.24 -7.85 -11.76
CA GLU A 83 -14.72 -8.88 -12.69
C GLU A 83 -15.21 -8.28 -14.01
N ARG A 84 -15.90 -7.12 -13.98
CA ARG A 84 -16.36 -6.42 -15.18
C ARG A 84 -15.22 -5.99 -16.11
N HIS A 85 -14.07 -5.66 -15.53
CA HIS A 85 -12.92 -5.12 -16.25
C HIS A 85 -11.70 -6.07 -16.27
N ARG A 86 -11.87 -7.34 -15.92
CA ARG A 86 -10.78 -8.31 -15.71
C ARG A 86 -9.86 -8.52 -16.91
N ASP A 87 -10.39 -8.32 -18.14
CA ASP A 87 -9.62 -8.48 -19.35
C ASP A 87 -8.67 -7.31 -19.63
N ASP A 88 -8.91 -6.16 -18.99
CA ASP A 88 -8.17 -4.91 -19.17
C ASP A 88 -7.42 -4.47 -17.91
N LEU A 89 -7.95 -4.78 -16.73
CA LEU A 89 -7.42 -4.34 -15.44
C LEU A 89 -7.13 -5.53 -14.52
N LEU A 90 -6.01 -5.46 -13.83
CA LEU A 90 -5.80 -6.20 -12.59
C LEU A 90 -6.08 -5.25 -11.42
N VAL A 91 -7.23 -5.40 -10.79
CA VAL A 91 -7.64 -4.56 -9.66
C VAL A 91 -7.17 -5.19 -8.35
N VAL A 92 -6.45 -4.42 -7.53
CA VAL A 92 -5.94 -4.81 -6.22
C VAL A 92 -6.42 -3.80 -5.19
N MET A 93 -7.09 -4.26 -4.11
CA MET A 93 -7.63 -3.37 -3.11
C MET A 93 -6.56 -2.81 -2.18
N ARG A 94 -6.57 -1.49 -1.98
CA ARG A 94 -5.77 -0.85 -0.91
C ARG A 94 -6.34 -1.21 0.45
N THR A 95 -5.52 -1.85 1.29
CA THR A 95 -5.84 -2.27 2.66
C THR A 95 -4.78 -1.73 3.62
N TYR A 96 -4.70 -0.40 3.72
CA TYR A 96 -3.67 0.29 4.50
C TYR A 96 -4.11 0.38 5.97
N PHE A 97 -3.36 -0.27 6.85
CA PHE A 97 -3.63 -0.36 8.29
C PHE A 97 -2.73 0.54 9.14
N GLU A 98 -1.68 1.08 8.54
CA GLU A 98 -0.65 1.89 9.19
C GLU A 98 -0.54 3.22 8.46
N LYS A 99 -0.42 4.32 9.21
CA LYS A 99 -0.35 5.67 8.62
C LYS A 99 0.82 6.44 9.20
N PRO A 100 1.80 6.87 8.36
CA PRO A 100 2.87 7.72 8.80
C PRO A 100 2.32 9.11 9.15
N ARG A 101 2.59 9.60 10.37
CA ARG A 101 2.16 10.92 10.81
C ARG A 101 3.37 11.85 10.93
N THR A 102 3.23 13.06 10.41
CA THR A 102 4.29 14.08 10.51
C THR A 102 4.41 14.61 11.94
N THR A 103 3.29 14.65 12.66
CA THR A 103 3.19 15.05 14.07
C THR A 103 2.40 13.99 14.83
N VAL A 104 1.50 14.38 15.73
CA VAL A 104 0.58 13.48 16.43
C VAL A 104 -0.65 13.19 15.58
N GLY A 105 -1.28 12.04 15.80
CA GLY A 105 -2.54 11.64 15.14
C GLY A 105 -2.72 10.13 15.12
N TRP A 106 -3.90 9.67 14.75
CA TRP A 106 -4.21 8.25 14.63
C TRP A 106 -3.24 7.56 13.66
N LYS A 107 -2.58 6.51 14.13
CA LYS A 107 -1.50 5.82 13.40
C LYS A 107 -1.98 4.66 12.53
N GLY A 108 -3.27 4.36 12.51
CA GLY A 108 -3.85 3.26 11.75
C GLY A 108 -4.49 2.19 12.62
N LEU A 109 -5.20 1.26 11.97
CA LEU A 109 -5.98 0.20 12.62
C LEU A 109 -5.13 -0.72 13.51
N ILE A 110 -3.90 -1.05 13.08
CA ILE A 110 -3.01 -1.89 13.88
C ILE A 110 -2.63 -1.21 15.18
N ASN A 111 -2.35 0.09 15.14
CA ASN A 111 -1.84 0.82 16.31
C ASN A 111 -2.95 1.29 17.28
N ASP A 112 -4.17 1.54 16.76
CA ASP A 112 -5.29 2.06 17.56
C ASP A 112 -6.61 1.66 16.89
N PRO A 113 -7.03 0.38 17.06
CA PRO A 113 -8.20 -0.18 16.39
C PRO A 113 -9.53 0.42 16.85
N HIS A 114 -9.59 0.93 18.09
CA HIS A 114 -10.79 1.50 18.69
C HIS A 114 -10.97 2.99 18.39
N LEU A 115 -9.98 3.64 17.76
CA LEU A 115 -9.97 5.09 17.45
C LEU A 115 -10.12 5.97 18.71
N ASP A 116 -9.66 5.50 19.85
CA ASP A 116 -9.82 6.11 21.18
C ASP A 116 -8.49 6.40 21.89
N GLY A 117 -7.35 6.08 21.25
CA GLY A 117 -6.01 6.25 21.80
C GLY A 117 -5.59 5.19 22.81
N SER A 118 -6.33 4.10 22.92
CA SER A 118 -6.00 2.97 23.81
C SER A 118 -4.75 2.19 23.37
N HIS A 119 -4.40 2.27 22.10
CA HIS A 119 -3.25 1.56 21.50
C HIS A 119 -3.28 0.04 21.71
N ASP A 120 -4.46 -0.58 21.59
CA ASP A 120 -4.64 -2.02 21.68
C ASP A 120 -4.11 -2.72 20.40
N ILE A 121 -2.76 -2.76 20.30
CA ILE A 121 -2.05 -3.28 19.12
C ILE A 121 -2.34 -4.76 18.90
N GLU A 122 -2.55 -5.54 19.97
CA GLU A 122 -2.87 -6.96 19.85
C GLU A 122 -4.20 -7.18 19.12
N THR A 123 -5.24 -6.45 19.49
CA THR A 123 -6.52 -6.44 18.77
C THR A 123 -6.36 -5.89 17.36
N GLY A 124 -5.56 -4.84 17.19
CA GLY A 124 -5.28 -4.24 15.87
C GLY A 124 -4.64 -5.21 14.87
N LEU A 125 -3.68 -6.02 15.31
CA LEU A 125 -3.04 -7.06 14.49
C LEU A 125 -4.05 -8.16 14.09
N ARG A 126 -4.89 -8.61 15.02
CA ARG A 126 -5.95 -9.59 14.72
C ARG A 126 -6.96 -9.04 13.72
N LEU A 127 -7.42 -7.81 13.91
CA LEU A 127 -8.37 -7.17 13.00
C LEU A 127 -7.79 -6.98 11.60
N ALA A 128 -6.55 -6.52 11.48
CA ALA A 128 -5.89 -6.34 10.19
C ALA A 128 -5.75 -7.68 9.43
N ARG A 129 -5.30 -8.74 10.12
CA ARG A 129 -5.19 -10.06 9.51
C ARG A 129 -6.55 -10.67 9.16
N ALA A 130 -7.55 -10.56 10.04
CA ALA A 130 -8.92 -11.01 9.77
C ALA A 130 -9.51 -10.29 8.56
N PHE A 131 -9.35 -8.96 8.48
CA PHE A 131 -9.81 -8.17 7.35
C PHE A 131 -9.19 -8.62 6.02
N LEU A 132 -7.87 -8.84 5.97
CA LEU A 132 -7.19 -9.36 4.78
C LEU A 132 -7.73 -10.74 4.37
N ARG A 133 -7.98 -11.64 5.34
CA ARG A 133 -8.59 -12.95 5.08
C ARG A 133 -9.99 -12.80 4.47
N ASP A 134 -10.79 -11.91 5.01
CA ASP A 134 -12.17 -11.75 4.57
C ASP A 134 -12.23 -11.10 3.19
N VAL A 135 -11.39 -10.11 2.91
CA VAL A 135 -11.26 -9.50 1.56
C VAL A 135 -10.76 -10.52 0.54
N THR A 136 -9.73 -11.30 0.88
CA THR A 136 -9.23 -12.36 -0.04
C THR A 136 -10.21 -13.51 -0.21
N ALA A 137 -11.07 -13.79 0.77
CA ALA A 137 -12.18 -14.75 0.64
C ALA A 137 -13.24 -14.32 -0.38
N LEU A 138 -13.41 -13.00 -0.60
CA LEU A 138 -14.25 -12.46 -1.68
C LEU A 138 -13.61 -12.61 -3.07
N GLY A 139 -12.37 -13.07 -3.14
CA GLY A 139 -11.59 -13.14 -4.38
C GLY A 139 -10.83 -11.84 -4.72
N MET A 140 -10.80 -10.86 -3.82
CA MET A 140 -10.12 -9.58 -4.03
C MET A 140 -8.68 -9.63 -3.51
N PRO A 141 -7.65 -9.45 -4.36
CA PRO A 141 -6.26 -9.33 -3.92
C PRO A 141 -6.03 -8.01 -3.18
N CYS A 142 -5.10 -8.01 -2.21
CA CYS A 142 -4.85 -6.90 -1.31
C CYS A 142 -3.49 -6.24 -1.53
N ALA A 143 -3.45 -4.91 -1.38
CA ALA A 143 -2.22 -4.12 -1.35
C ALA A 143 -2.12 -3.32 -0.06
N THR A 144 -0.92 -3.22 0.52
CA THR A 144 -0.70 -2.42 1.74
C THR A 144 0.58 -1.58 1.66
N GLU A 145 0.69 -0.56 2.51
CA GLU A 145 1.95 0.12 2.80
C GLU A 145 2.54 -0.49 4.08
N PHE A 146 3.79 -0.92 4.01
CA PHE A 146 4.50 -1.40 5.19
C PHE A 146 5.24 -0.24 5.86
N LEU A 147 4.91 0.01 7.12
CA LEU A 147 5.47 1.10 7.90
C LEU A 147 6.26 0.59 9.12
N GLU A 148 5.65 -0.23 9.95
CA GLU A 148 6.33 -0.83 11.10
C GLU A 148 7.19 -2.03 10.64
N PRO A 149 8.43 -2.17 11.17
CA PRO A 149 9.36 -3.18 10.65
C PRO A 149 8.96 -4.63 10.94
N ILE A 150 8.06 -4.88 11.89
CA ILE A 150 7.64 -6.24 12.26
C ILE A 150 6.21 -6.59 11.83
N SER A 151 5.37 -5.60 11.48
CA SER A 151 3.97 -5.84 11.06
C SER A 151 3.85 -6.77 9.83
N PRO A 152 4.80 -6.77 8.87
CA PRO A 152 4.75 -7.72 7.75
C PRO A 152 4.76 -9.19 8.17
N GLN A 153 5.41 -9.55 9.28
CA GLN A 153 5.43 -10.93 9.76
C GLN A 153 4.04 -11.46 10.13
N TYR A 154 3.09 -10.57 10.42
CA TYR A 154 1.72 -10.89 10.77
C TYR A 154 0.75 -10.90 9.59
N THR A 155 1.08 -10.23 8.48
CA THR A 155 0.10 -9.91 7.42
C THR A 155 0.56 -10.19 6.00
N ALA A 156 1.88 -10.28 5.75
CA ALA A 156 2.44 -10.30 4.40
C ALA A 156 2.04 -11.52 3.55
N ASP A 157 1.70 -12.63 4.19
CA ASP A 157 1.23 -13.86 3.52
C ASP A 157 -0.16 -13.70 2.84
N LEU A 158 -0.90 -12.64 3.17
CA LEU A 158 -2.20 -12.27 2.58
C LEU A 158 -2.12 -11.06 1.63
N VAL A 159 -0.92 -10.52 1.40
CA VAL A 159 -0.72 -9.31 0.59
C VAL A 159 -0.16 -9.68 -0.78
N THR A 160 -0.79 -9.14 -1.84
CA THR A 160 -0.39 -9.34 -3.23
C THR A 160 0.67 -8.33 -3.68
N TRP A 161 0.55 -7.07 -3.27
CA TRP A 161 1.46 -5.98 -3.62
C TRP A 161 1.71 -5.07 -2.43
N GLY A 162 2.95 -4.62 -2.27
CA GLY A 162 3.35 -3.75 -1.17
C GLY A 162 3.87 -2.40 -1.63
N ALA A 163 3.71 -1.37 -0.81
CA ALA A 163 4.30 -0.06 -1.02
C ALA A 163 5.22 0.34 0.14
N ILE A 164 6.28 1.07 -0.19
CA ILE A 164 7.06 1.86 0.76
C ILE A 164 6.75 3.33 0.49
N GLY A 165 6.31 4.04 1.53
CA GLY A 165 5.84 5.42 1.43
C GLY A 165 6.97 6.43 1.22
N ALA A 166 6.62 7.63 0.75
CA ALA A 166 7.59 8.68 0.46
C ALA A 166 8.43 9.13 1.67
N ARG A 167 7.90 8.98 2.89
CA ARG A 167 8.62 9.33 4.14
C ARG A 167 9.59 8.23 4.60
N THR A 168 9.45 7.02 4.06
CA THR A 168 10.21 5.83 4.48
C THR A 168 11.09 5.26 3.38
N THR A 169 10.97 5.74 2.14
CA THR A 169 11.81 5.32 1.01
C THR A 169 13.31 5.56 1.24
N GLU A 170 13.69 6.59 2.00
CA GLU A 170 15.08 6.84 2.40
C GLU A 170 15.57 5.94 3.54
N SER A 171 14.66 5.33 4.29
CA SER A 171 14.98 4.54 5.47
C SER A 171 15.68 3.24 5.10
N GLN A 172 16.87 3.02 5.66
CA GLN A 172 17.62 1.76 5.52
C GLN A 172 16.79 0.56 6.00
N ILE A 173 16.05 0.70 7.10
CA ILE A 173 15.19 -0.36 7.66
C ILE A 173 14.15 -0.81 6.65
N HIS A 174 13.48 0.13 5.97
CA HIS A 174 12.42 -0.20 4.99
C HIS A 174 12.99 -0.80 3.70
N ARG A 175 14.18 -0.39 3.27
CA ARG A 175 14.88 -1.00 2.12
C ARG A 175 15.29 -2.44 2.42
N GLN A 176 15.82 -2.70 3.62
CA GLN A 176 16.16 -4.03 4.11
C GLN A 176 14.90 -4.90 4.25
N LEU A 177 13.84 -4.37 4.85
CA LEU A 177 12.55 -5.05 4.96
C LEU A 177 12.05 -5.49 3.58
N ALA A 178 12.00 -4.57 2.62
CA ALA A 178 11.51 -4.83 1.27
C ALA A 178 12.31 -5.93 0.55
N SER A 179 13.61 -6.07 0.84
CA SER A 179 14.46 -7.13 0.26
C SER A 179 14.03 -8.54 0.63
N GLY A 180 13.28 -8.71 1.70
CA GLY A 180 12.80 -10.00 2.21
C GLY A 180 11.32 -10.26 1.97
N LEU A 181 10.56 -9.28 1.47
CA LEU A 181 9.13 -9.45 1.22
C LEU A 181 8.87 -10.30 -0.03
N SER A 182 7.84 -11.13 0.05
CA SER A 182 7.54 -12.16 -0.98
C SER A 182 6.65 -11.65 -2.12
N MET A 183 6.28 -10.37 -2.11
CA MET A 183 5.44 -9.74 -3.13
C MET A 183 6.20 -8.63 -3.86
N PRO A 184 5.73 -8.22 -5.05
CA PRO A 184 6.22 -7.01 -5.71
C PRO A 184 6.04 -5.78 -4.83
N ILE A 185 7.07 -4.91 -4.80
CA ILE A 185 7.12 -3.71 -3.95
C ILE A 185 7.32 -2.46 -4.81
N GLY A 186 6.45 -1.46 -4.57
CA GLY A 186 6.59 -0.12 -5.15
C GLY A 186 7.20 0.86 -4.15
N PHE A 187 8.26 1.57 -4.54
CA PHE A 187 8.86 2.66 -3.77
C PHE A 187 8.35 4.01 -4.26
N LYS A 188 7.72 4.79 -3.38
CA LYS A 188 7.30 6.15 -3.73
C LYS A 188 8.51 7.08 -3.83
N ASN A 189 8.51 7.98 -4.79
CA ASN A 189 9.46 9.09 -4.83
C ASN A 189 9.39 9.95 -3.55
N GLY A 190 10.45 10.70 -3.26
CA GLY A 190 10.54 11.55 -2.08
C GLY A 190 9.40 12.56 -1.95
N THR A 191 9.20 13.11 -0.76
CA THR A 191 8.15 14.11 -0.49
C THR A 191 8.40 15.44 -1.21
N ASP A 192 9.64 15.72 -1.57
CA ASP A 192 10.07 16.83 -2.44
C ASP A 192 9.72 16.63 -3.92
N GLY A 193 9.48 15.39 -4.34
CA GLY A 193 9.28 14.98 -5.73
C GLY A 193 10.50 14.27 -6.33
N GLY A 194 11.61 14.19 -5.58
CA GLY A 194 12.87 13.59 -6.02
C GLY A 194 12.74 12.09 -6.31
N LEU A 195 13.15 11.68 -7.53
CA LEU A 195 13.08 10.29 -7.99
C LEU A 195 14.26 9.44 -7.47
N GLN A 196 15.43 10.07 -7.23
CA GLN A 196 16.67 9.34 -6.92
C GLN A 196 16.54 8.41 -5.72
N VAL A 197 15.86 8.87 -4.67
CA VAL A 197 15.67 8.07 -3.45
C VAL A 197 14.91 6.76 -3.70
N ALA A 198 13.96 6.77 -4.66
CA ALA A 198 13.19 5.57 -5.02
C ALA A 198 14.01 4.61 -5.90
N LEU A 199 14.85 5.13 -6.81
CA LEU A 199 15.81 4.34 -7.58
C LEU A 199 16.80 3.62 -6.67
N ASP A 200 17.40 4.37 -5.73
CA ASP A 200 18.36 3.81 -4.75
C ASP A 200 17.70 2.76 -3.84
N ALA A 201 16.44 3.01 -3.45
CA ALA A 201 15.68 2.09 -2.62
C ALA A 201 15.35 0.79 -3.35
N ALA A 202 14.90 0.87 -4.61
CA ALA A 202 14.63 -0.29 -5.45
C ALA A 202 15.90 -1.12 -5.67
N ALA A 203 17.01 -0.48 -6.01
CA ALA A 203 18.31 -1.15 -6.18
C ALA A 203 18.79 -1.82 -4.88
N ALA A 204 18.68 -1.12 -3.74
CA ALA A 204 19.07 -1.67 -2.45
C ALA A 204 18.22 -2.87 -2.02
N ALA A 205 16.90 -2.81 -2.26
CA ALA A 205 15.98 -3.90 -1.94
C ALA A 205 16.14 -5.11 -2.86
N SER A 206 16.62 -4.92 -4.09
CA SER A 206 16.90 -6.02 -5.02
C SER A 206 18.17 -6.82 -4.65
N ALA A 207 19.01 -6.29 -3.77
CA ALA A 207 20.23 -6.95 -3.31
C ALA A 207 20.00 -7.76 -2.01
N PRO A 208 20.81 -8.82 -1.75
CA PRO A 208 20.81 -9.53 -0.48
C PRO A 208 21.11 -8.59 0.69
N GLN A 209 20.40 -8.77 1.80
CA GLN A 209 20.53 -7.97 3.02
C GLN A 209 20.66 -8.87 4.27
N ALA A 210 21.18 -8.28 5.36
CA ALA A 210 21.21 -8.91 6.68
C ALA A 210 20.89 -7.85 7.74
N PHE A 211 19.87 -8.08 8.57
CA PHE A 211 19.38 -7.09 9.53
C PHE A 211 18.67 -7.73 10.74
N LEU A 212 18.40 -6.90 11.75
CA LEU A 212 17.66 -7.32 12.93
C LEU A 212 16.15 -7.33 12.63
N GLY A 213 15.49 -8.44 12.92
CA GLY A 213 14.04 -8.60 12.77
C GLY A 213 13.51 -9.59 13.79
N ILE A 214 12.30 -10.10 13.56
CA ILE A 214 11.70 -11.18 14.37
C ILE A 214 11.44 -12.41 13.50
N ALA A 215 11.64 -13.58 14.09
CA ALA A 215 11.23 -14.86 13.49
C ALA A 215 9.74 -15.12 13.75
N ALA A 216 9.21 -16.19 13.14
CA ALA A 216 7.80 -16.56 13.26
C ALA A 216 7.38 -16.83 14.72
N ASP A 217 8.29 -17.25 15.60
CA ASP A 217 8.06 -17.44 17.04
C ASP A 217 8.14 -16.13 17.87
N GLY A 218 8.32 -14.99 17.21
CA GLY A 218 8.40 -13.67 17.84
C GLY A 218 9.77 -13.31 18.40
N ARG A 219 10.77 -14.19 18.29
CA ARG A 219 12.12 -13.91 18.81
C ARG A 219 12.87 -12.95 17.92
N ALA A 220 13.60 -12.02 18.53
CA ALA A 220 14.59 -11.19 17.85
C ALA A 220 15.60 -12.08 17.12
N SER A 221 15.82 -11.86 15.84
CA SER A 221 16.58 -12.73 14.96
C SER A 221 17.41 -11.94 13.95
N LEU A 222 18.53 -12.52 13.52
CA LEU A 222 19.21 -12.09 12.30
C LEU A 222 18.38 -12.57 11.10
N VAL A 223 17.85 -11.65 10.34
CA VAL A 223 17.16 -11.93 9.07
C VAL A 223 18.14 -11.75 7.93
N THR A 224 18.35 -12.82 7.14
CA THR A 224 19.18 -12.78 5.92
C THR A 224 18.26 -13.00 4.71
N THR A 225 18.32 -12.09 3.74
CA THR A 225 17.47 -12.11 2.54
C THR A 225 18.31 -12.37 1.29
N THR A 226 17.64 -12.81 0.23
CA THR A 226 18.25 -13.00 -1.11
C THR A 226 18.12 -11.77 -2.00
N GLY A 227 17.39 -10.75 -1.54
CA GLY A 227 16.97 -9.62 -2.34
C GLY A 227 15.60 -9.88 -2.99
N ASN A 228 14.84 -8.82 -3.21
CA ASN A 228 13.54 -8.84 -3.90
C ASN A 228 13.70 -8.22 -5.29
N PRO A 229 13.71 -9.02 -6.37
CA PRO A 229 13.88 -8.51 -7.74
C PRO A 229 12.64 -7.74 -8.25
N ASP A 230 11.48 -7.93 -7.60
CA ASP A 230 10.19 -7.41 -8.04
C ASP A 230 9.95 -6.00 -7.47
N THR A 231 10.93 -5.10 -7.66
CA THR A 231 10.85 -3.71 -7.20
C THR A 231 10.45 -2.76 -8.32
N SER A 232 9.69 -1.75 -7.98
CA SER A 232 9.22 -0.72 -8.92
C SER A 232 9.17 0.66 -8.26
N VAL A 233 8.93 1.70 -9.06
CA VAL A 233 8.80 3.07 -8.58
C VAL A 233 7.35 3.54 -8.71
N ILE A 234 6.92 4.35 -7.74
CA ILE A 234 5.62 5.01 -7.71
C ILE A 234 5.83 6.52 -7.77
N LEU A 235 5.31 7.16 -8.82
CA LEU A 235 5.26 8.61 -8.93
C LEU A 235 4.04 9.14 -8.17
N ARG A 236 4.27 9.97 -7.13
CA ARG A 236 3.21 10.49 -6.25
C ARG A 236 3.14 12.02 -6.17
N GLY A 237 3.90 12.71 -7.07
CA GLY A 237 4.12 14.14 -6.96
C GLY A 237 5.06 14.53 -5.81
N GLY A 238 5.21 15.79 -5.56
CA GLY A 238 6.06 16.32 -4.49
C GLY A 238 5.70 17.74 -4.10
N ALA A 239 6.56 18.35 -3.28
CA ALA A 239 6.42 19.76 -2.87
C ALA A 239 6.50 20.72 -4.09
N ASP A 240 7.28 20.34 -5.10
CA ASP A 240 7.46 21.13 -6.34
C ASP A 240 6.30 20.94 -7.35
N GLY A 241 5.31 20.09 -7.01
CA GLY A 241 4.12 19.88 -7.83
C GLY A 241 3.94 18.43 -8.30
N PRO A 242 3.01 18.23 -9.25
CA PRO A 242 2.69 16.91 -9.79
C PRO A 242 3.81 16.39 -10.72
N ASN A 243 3.96 15.05 -10.79
CA ASN A 243 4.96 14.38 -11.62
C ASN A 243 4.38 13.25 -12.51
N TYR A 244 3.09 13.30 -12.82
CA TYR A 244 2.38 12.30 -13.61
C TYR A 244 2.27 12.66 -15.11
N GLY A 245 2.63 13.88 -15.51
CA GLY A 245 2.57 14.30 -16.93
C GLY A 245 3.50 13.47 -17.83
N PRO A 246 3.23 13.39 -19.16
CA PRO A 246 3.93 12.50 -20.09
C PRO A 246 5.46 12.65 -20.05
N ASP A 247 5.97 13.87 -19.95
CA ASP A 247 7.41 14.12 -19.85
C ASP A 247 8.03 13.64 -18.53
N HIS A 248 7.28 13.70 -17.42
CA HIS A 248 7.75 13.17 -16.14
C HIS A 248 7.81 11.64 -16.17
N VAL A 249 6.75 11.01 -16.68
CA VAL A 249 6.66 9.54 -16.82
C VAL A 249 7.78 9.04 -17.73
N ARG A 250 7.99 9.66 -18.91
CA ARG A 250 9.06 9.29 -19.83
C ARG A 250 10.43 9.40 -19.18
N ARG A 251 10.76 10.54 -18.56
CA ARG A 251 12.05 10.75 -17.88
C ARG A 251 12.27 9.77 -16.74
N ALA A 252 11.23 9.43 -15.97
CA ALA A 252 11.32 8.44 -14.92
C ALA A 252 11.62 7.05 -15.49
N SER A 253 10.91 6.64 -16.54
CA SER A 253 11.12 5.37 -17.25
C SER A 253 12.55 5.25 -17.82
N GLU A 254 13.06 6.32 -18.46
CA GLU A 254 14.44 6.38 -18.97
C GLU A 254 15.48 6.21 -17.86
N ARG A 255 15.26 6.85 -16.72
CA ARG A 255 16.16 6.74 -15.54
C ARG A 255 16.12 5.35 -14.91
N LEU A 256 14.94 4.74 -14.83
CA LEU A 256 14.79 3.35 -14.37
C LEU A 256 15.57 2.39 -15.28
N ALA A 257 15.38 2.50 -16.60
CA ALA A 257 16.11 1.68 -17.57
C ALA A 257 17.63 1.87 -17.48
N ALA A 258 18.10 3.12 -17.32
CA ALA A 258 19.52 3.43 -17.16
C ALA A 258 20.12 2.86 -15.85
N ALA A 259 19.29 2.68 -14.80
CA ALA A 259 19.67 2.04 -13.56
C ALA A 259 19.56 0.50 -13.60
N GLY A 260 19.16 -0.11 -14.70
CA GLY A 260 18.96 -1.55 -14.83
C GLY A 260 17.73 -2.08 -14.09
N LEU A 261 16.78 -1.20 -13.78
CA LEU A 261 15.50 -1.52 -13.15
C LEU A 261 14.40 -1.64 -14.21
N THR A 262 13.23 -2.19 -13.83
CA THR A 262 12.08 -2.18 -14.73
C THR A 262 11.72 -0.74 -15.11
N SER A 263 11.60 -0.48 -16.41
CA SER A 263 11.28 0.85 -16.95
C SER A 263 9.79 1.21 -16.81
N ARG A 264 8.96 0.25 -16.41
CA ARG A 264 7.54 0.44 -16.14
C ARG A 264 7.33 0.86 -14.69
N LEU A 265 6.38 1.74 -14.46
CA LEU A 265 6.14 2.38 -13.16
C LEU A 265 4.65 2.48 -12.83
N VAL A 266 4.37 2.74 -11.56
CA VAL A 266 3.03 3.03 -11.06
C VAL A 266 2.88 4.54 -10.86
N VAL A 267 1.74 5.10 -11.21
CA VAL A 267 1.42 6.51 -10.92
C VAL A 267 0.31 6.59 -9.86
N ASP A 268 0.62 7.22 -8.76
CA ASP A 268 -0.34 7.53 -7.69
C ASP A 268 -1.06 8.83 -8.05
N ALA A 269 -2.33 8.75 -8.41
CA ALA A 269 -3.15 9.89 -8.80
C ALA A 269 -3.55 10.78 -7.61
N SER A 270 -3.37 10.31 -6.37
CA SER A 270 -3.61 11.07 -5.14
C SER A 270 -2.38 11.88 -4.70
N HIS A 271 -2.28 12.24 -3.44
CA HIS A 271 -1.14 12.91 -2.80
C HIS A 271 -0.69 14.20 -3.51
N GLY A 272 0.60 14.32 -3.86
CA GLY A 272 1.16 15.49 -4.53
C GLY A 272 0.66 15.68 -5.97
N ASN A 273 0.25 14.60 -6.64
CA ASN A 273 -0.27 14.64 -7.99
C ASN A 273 -1.65 15.32 -8.09
N SER A 274 -2.50 15.15 -7.08
CA SER A 274 -3.79 15.85 -6.99
C SER A 274 -3.81 17.00 -5.97
N GLY A 275 -2.69 17.27 -5.30
CA GLY A 275 -2.66 18.21 -4.16
C GLY A 275 -3.52 17.73 -2.98
N LYS A 276 -3.77 16.42 -2.86
CA LYS A 276 -4.66 15.77 -1.87
C LYS A 276 -6.15 16.11 -2.05
N ASP A 277 -6.53 16.68 -3.18
CA ASP A 277 -7.91 16.94 -3.54
C ASP A 277 -8.49 15.70 -4.24
N HIS A 278 -9.56 15.13 -3.66
CA HIS A 278 -10.19 13.92 -4.17
C HIS A 278 -11.00 14.15 -5.47
N VAL A 279 -11.44 15.37 -5.75
CA VAL A 279 -12.08 15.72 -7.02
C VAL A 279 -11.03 15.79 -8.12
N ARG A 280 -9.92 16.51 -7.86
CA ARG A 280 -8.79 16.58 -8.79
C ARG A 280 -8.15 15.20 -9.03
N GLN A 281 -8.21 14.29 -8.07
CA GLN A 281 -7.72 12.92 -8.26
C GLN A 281 -8.43 12.20 -9.42
N ALA A 282 -9.73 12.40 -9.58
CA ALA A 282 -10.50 11.85 -10.71
C ALA A 282 -10.05 12.46 -12.04
N GLU A 283 -9.72 13.75 -12.07
CA GLU A 283 -9.16 14.42 -13.27
C GLU A 283 -7.78 13.85 -13.62
N VAL A 284 -6.91 13.67 -12.62
CA VAL A 284 -5.59 13.03 -12.82
C VAL A 284 -5.75 11.60 -13.35
N ALA A 285 -6.70 10.82 -12.83
CA ALA A 285 -6.98 9.48 -13.34
C ALA A 285 -7.42 9.49 -14.82
N ALA A 286 -8.24 10.47 -15.22
CA ALA A 286 -8.67 10.64 -16.61
C ALA A 286 -7.48 11.07 -17.53
N GLU A 287 -6.60 11.95 -17.06
CA GLU A 287 -5.39 12.34 -17.79
C GLU A 287 -4.43 11.14 -17.96
N LEU A 288 -4.28 10.27 -16.92
CA LEU A 288 -3.51 9.03 -17.04
C LEU A 288 -4.14 8.06 -18.05
N ALA A 289 -5.47 7.91 -18.02
CA ALA A 289 -6.19 7.11 -19.01
C ALA A 289 -5.93 7.60 -20.44
N ALA A 290 -5.91 8.91 -20.68
CA ALA A 290 -5.57 9.48 -21.98
C ALA A 290 -4.13 9.13 -22.39
N GLN A 291 -3.14 9.27 -21.50
CA GLN A 291 -1.75 8.90 -21.77
C GLN A 291 -1.60 7.41 -22.13
N ILE A 292 -2.32 6.53 -21.44
CA ILE A 292 -2.31 5.08 -21.72
C ILE A 292 -2.92 4.82 -23.10
N ALA A 293 -4.07 5.42 -23.42
CA ALA A 293 -4.72 5.28 -24.73
C ALA A 293 -3.84 5.76 -25.91
N ASP A 294 -2.98 6.74 -25.66
CA ASP A 294 -2.02 7.26 -26.64
C ASP A 294 -0.72 6.42 -26.74
N GLY A 295 -0.69 5.24 -26.11
CA GLY A 295 0.45 4.29 -26.18
C GLY A 295 1.49 4.50 -25.09
N GLY A 296 1.13 5.08 -23.95
CA GLY A 296 2.01 5.31 -22.78
C GLY A 296 2.40 4.03 -22.04
N GLN A 297 3.14 3.12 -22.66
CA GLN A 297 3.52 1.80 -22.13
C GLN A 297 4.36 1.84 -20.85
N ALA A 298 4.95 2.96 -20.50
CA ALA A 298 5.71 3.12 -19.25
C ALA A 298 4.82 3.08 -18.00
N ILE A 299 3.52 3.41 -18.11
CA ILE A 299 2.55 3.34 -17.02
C ILE A 299 2.05 1.91 -16.93
N ALA A 300 2.58 1.13 -15.97
CA ALA A 300 2.14 -0.23 -15.69
C ALA A 300 0.99 -0.28 -14.69
N GLY A 301 0.80 0.79 -13.91
CA GLY A 301 -0.28 0.82 -12.93
C GLY A 301 -0.65 2.23 -12.48
N VAL A 302 -1.85 2.32 -11.92
CA VAL A 302 -2.42 3.54 -11.33
C VAL A 302 -2.86 3.24 -9.90
N MET A 303 -2.56 4.16 -8.98
CA MET A 303 -3.02 4.08 -7.59
C MET A 303 -4.06 5.18 -7.32
N LEU A 304 -5.16 4.80 -6.65
CA LEU A 304 -6.30 5.67 -6.35
C LEU A 304 -6.71 5.53 -4.88
N GLU A 305 -6.93 6.66 -4.20
CA GLU A 305 -7.56 6.72 -2.89
C GLU A 305 -9.07 6.89 -3.03
N SER A 306 -9.84 5.90 -2.59
CA SER A 306 -11.27 5.79 -2.79
C SER A 306 -11.94 5.19 -1.56
N ASN A 307 -13.19 5.60 -1.28
CA ASN A 307 -14.02 5.00 -0.22
C ASN A 307 -15.47 5.00 -0.65
N LEU A 308 -16.39 4.48 0.19
CA LEU A 308 -17.82 4.49 -0.07
C LEU A 308 -18.36 5.92 -0.21
N VAL A 309 -17.91 6.82 0.68
CA VAL A 309 -18.31 8.24 0.72
C VAL A 309 -17.10 9.13 0.40
N ALA A 310 -17.32 10.11 -0.45
CA ALA A 310 -16.28 11.06 -0.88
C ALA A 310 -15.81 11.96 0.26
N GLY A 311 -14.55 12.41 0.15
CA GLY A 311 -13.95 13.39 1.05
C GLY A 311 -13.26 12.75 2.25
N ALA A 312 -13.10 13.55 3.31
CA ALA A 312 -12.52 13.15 4.58
C ALA A 312 -13.28 13.82 5.74
N GLN A 313 -13.16 13.22 6.91
CA GLN A 313 -13.70 13.73 8.18
C GLN A 313 -12.61 13.74 9.25
N LYS A 314 -12.80 14.59 10.26
CA LYS A 314 -11.87 14.68 11.38
C LYS A 314 -12.23 13.62 12.43
N LEU A 315 -11.26 12.80 12.79
CA LEU A 315 -11.35 11.95 13.97
C LEU A 315 -11.05 12.79 15.21
N ASP A 316 -11.98 12.77 16.16
CA ASP A 316 -11.74 13.24 17.53
C ASP A 316 -11.65 12.01 18.43
N VAL A 317 -10.43 11.69 18.85
CA VAL A 317 -10.12 10.50 19.67
C VAL A 317 -10.88 10.52 21.02
N ALA A 318 -11.18 11.69 21.56
CA ALA A 318 -11.94 11.82 22.82
C ALA A 318 -13.44 11.47 22.64
N VAL A 319 -13.97 11.61 21.43
CA VAL A 319 -15.36 11.26 21.09
C VAL A 319 -15.46 9.81 20.57
N GLY A 320 -14.37 9.33 19.96
CA GLY A 320 -14.31 8.00 19.35
C GLY A 320 -15.11 7.88 18.05
N PRO A 321 -15.35 6.64 17.56
CA PRO A 321 -15.91 6.39 16.25
C PRO A 321 -17.40 6.70 16.10
N ALA A 322 -18.16 6.87 17.19
CA ALA A 322 -19.63 6.98 17.16
C ALA A 322 -20.15 8.18 16.36
N ALA A 323 -19.35 9.25 16.19
CA ALA A 323 -19.73 10.45 15.45
C ALA A 323 -19.28 10.41 13.97
N LEU A 324 -18.59 9.34 13.55
CA LEU A 324 -18.04 9.25 12.20
C LEU A 324 -19.12 8.88 11.17
N VAL A 325 -19.01 9.48 10.00
CA VAL A 325 -19.79 9.07 8.81
C VAL A 325 -19.19 7.75 8.31
N ARG A 326 -19.98 6.70 8.29
CA ARG A 326 -19.58 5.38 7.84
C ARG A 326 -19.09 5.42 6.39
N GLY A 327 -17.91 4.83 6.13
CA GLY A 327 -17.34 4.76 4.79
C GLY A 327 -16.73 6.07 4.27
N GLN A 328 -16.56 7.10 5.13
CA GLN A 328 -15.80 8.31 4.80
C GLN A 328 -14.44 8.30 5.50
N SER A 329 -13.39 8.68 4.78
CA SER A 329 -12.01 8.63 5.27
C SER A 329 -11.78 9.48 6.53
N VAL A 330 -11.02 8.98 7.49
CA VAL A 330 -10.51 9.72 8.68
C VAL A 330 -9.06 10.19 8.50
N THR A 331 -8.51 9.98 7.30
CA THR A 331 -7.15 10.40 6.92
C THR A 331 -7.21 11.33 5.70
N ASP A 332 -6.48 11.08 4.60
CA ASP A 332 -6.57 11.94 3.42
C ASP A 332 -7.92 11.73 2.68
N ALA A 333 -8.40 12.76 2.00
CA ALA A 333 -9.68 12.73 1.30
C ALA A 333 -9.66 11.73 0.14
N CYS A 334 -10.71 10.91 0.06
CA CYS A 334 -10.88 9.85 -0.94
C CYS A 334 -11.96 10.22 -1.96
N MET A 335 -11.85 9.71 -3.19
CA MET A 335 -12.98 9.69 -4.15
C MET A 335 -14.13 8.87 -3.56
N GLY A 336 -15.36 9.23 -3.89
CA GLY A 336 -16.52 8.40 -3.60
C GLY A 336 -16.67 7.23 -4.58
N TRP A 337 -17.55 6.30 -4.26
CA TRP A 337 -17.74 5.07 -5.04
C TRP A 337 -18.06 5.33 -6.52
N ASP A 338 -18.99 6.22 -6.84
CA ASP A 338 -19.43 6.48 -8.23
C ASP A 338 -18.30 7.06 -9.09
N ALA A 339 -17.50 7.97 -8.53
CA ALA A 339 -16.30 8.49 -9.20
C ALA A 339 -15.26 7.41 -9.44
N THR A 340 -15.13 6.47 -8.49
CA THR A 340 -14.21 5.33 -8.61
C THR A 340 -14.64 4.37 -9.71
N ALA A 341 -15.90 3.96 -9.75
CA ALA A 341 -16.42 3.10 -10.82
C ALA A 341 -16.25 3.75 -12.20
N THR A 342 -16.46 5.07 -12.28
CA THR A 342 -16.20 5.84 -13.51
C THR A 342 -14.71 5.82 -13.91
N ALA A 343 -13.80 6.03 -12.97
CA ALA A 343 -12.36 6.00 -13.23
C ALA A 343 -11.89 4.60 -13.67
N LEU A 344 -12.39 3.52 -13.05
CA LEU A 344 -12.08 2.15 -13.45
C LEU A 344 -12.54 1.87 -14.90
N ALA A 345 -13.75 2.29 -15.26
CA ALA A 345 -14.27 2.13 -16.62
C ALA A 345 -13.43 2.92 -17.66
N GLN A 346 -13.00 4.13 -17.33
CA GLN A 346 -12.13 4.95 -18.20
C GLN A 346 -10.76 4.32 -18.39
N LEU A 347 -10.14 3.81 -17.32
CA LEU A 347 -8.86 3.12 -17.38
C LEU A 347 -8.96 1.82 -18.21
N ALA A 348 -10.02 1.03 -18.04
CA ALA A 348 -10.25 -0.16 -18.85
C ALA A 348 -10.41 0.18 -20.35
N GLU A 349 -11.17 1.22 -20.65
CA GLU A 349 -11.33 1.69 -22.04
C GLU A 349 -10.00 2.18 -22.63
N SER A 350 -9.15 2.84 -21.84
CA SER A 350 -7.85 3.31 -22.30
C SER A 350 -6.91 2.14 -22.67
N VAL A 351 -6.93 1.06 -21.90
CA VAL A 351 -6.17 -0.16 -22.20
C VAL A 351 -6.66 -0.80 -23.50
N ARG A 352 -7.97 -0.93 -23.70
CA ARG A 352 -8.54 -1.45 -24.96
C ARG A 352 -8.12 -0.62 -26.18
N ARG A 353 -8.01 0.70 -26.03
CA ARG A 353 -7.63 1.60 -27.11
C ARG A 353 -6.12 1.58 -27.40
N SER A 354 -5.29 1.20 -26.43
CA SER A 354 -3.82 1.13 -26.59
C SER A 354 -3.35 -0.19 -27.22
N ARG A 355 -4.20 -1.22 -27.27
CA ARG A 355 -4.00 -2.50 -27.97
C ARG A 355 -4.28 -2.32 -29.44
#